data_d7cb40109d4efb36f6b476e9096e0c02
#
_entry.id   d7cb40109d4efb36f6b476e9096e0c02
#
_cell.length_a   1.000
_cell.length_b   1.000
_cell.length_c   1.000
_cell.angle_alpha   90.00
_cell.angle_beta   90.00
_cell.angle_gamma   90.00
#
_symmetry.space_group_name_H-M   'P 1'
#
loop_
_entity.id
_entity.type
_entity.pdbx_description
1 polymer ?
#
loop_
_entity_poly.entity_id
_entity_poly.type
_entity_poly.pdbx_seq_one_letter_code
_entity_poly.pdbx_strand_id
1 'polypeptide(L)'
;KEAWLKRTQIIKQGILEGADLIPFPKKTPLKPRYSEERKYDGYSVKNVAIESLPGVFVTGSLYMPEKKQEKMAGILSTHGHWGNKDDYGRYRDDAQNRCISFAKMGAVVFAYDMVGYGEMGEAGWEHHHPLAFKQQLWNSIRSLDFILSLENIDPERIGVTGASGGGTQTFMLTAIDDRVKVSVPVVMVSAHFFGGCVCESGMPVHKNENHQTNNVEIAAIAAPRPLLLVSDGDDWTKNTPVVEFPHIQYIFKLMGVENRVEYV
;
A
#
# COMPACT_ATOMS: atom_id res chain seq x y z
N LYS A 1 8.56 25.27 2.91
CA LYS A 1 9.02 23.99 3.43
C LYS A 1 8.56 23.74 4.86
N GLU A 2 8.85 24.67 5.80
CA GLU A 2 8.48 24.49 7.22
C GLU A 2 6.97 24.33 7.42
N ALA A 3 6.15 25.15 6.76
CA ALA A 3 4.70 25.03 6.80
C ALA A 3 4.21 23.66 6.32
N TRP A 4 4.81 23.12 5.26
CA TRP A 4 4.50 21.79 4.76
C TRP A 4 4.87 20.69 5.78
N LEU A 5 6.03 20.78 6.40
CA LEU A 5 6.43 19.81 7.44
C LEU A 5 5.47 19.83 8.65
N LYS A 6 4.98 21.00 9.06
CA LYS A 6 3.94 21.12 10.09
C LYS A 6 2.63 20.50 9.62
N ARG A 7 2.21 20.78 8.36
CA ARG A 7 1.01 20.21 7.76
C ARG A 7 1.08 18.69 7.68
N THR A 8 2.24 18.13 7.30
CA THR A 8 2.48 16.69 7.27
C THR A 8 2.21 16.01 8.61
N GLN A 9 2.62 16.63 9.72
CA GLN A 9 2.36 16.06 11.06
C GLN A 9 0.86 16.02 11.37
N ILE A 10 0.14 17.09 11.03
CA ILE A 10 -1.32 17.18 11.23
C ILE A 10 -2.02 16.08 10.42
N ILE A 11 -1.63 15.88 9.16
CA ILE A 11 -2.23 14.86 8.30
C ILE A 11 -1.91 13.45 8.82
N LYS A 12 -0.66 13.17 9.16
CA LYS A 12 -0.26 11.87 9.74
C LYS A 12 -1.04 11.56 11.01
N GLN A 13 -1.16 12.53 11.91
CA GLN A 13 -1.93 12.40 13.14
C GLN A 13 -3.41 12.13 12.82
N GLY A 14 -4.01 12.90 11.89
CA GLY A 14 -5.39 12.72 11.48
C GLY A 14 -5.67 11.35 10.85
N ILE A 15 -4.73 10.80 10.06
CA ILE A 15 -4.83 9.44 9.53
C ILE A 15 -4.86 8.42 10.67
N LEU A 16 -3.92 8.50 11.60
CA LEU A 16 -3.79 7.53 12.68
C LEU A 16 -4.95 7.60 13.68
N GLU A 17 -5.40 8.79 14.02
CA GLU A 17 -6.59 9.00 14.87
C GLU A 17 -7.86 8.51 14.17
N GLY A 18 -8.06 8.91 12.91
CA GLY A 18 -9.23 8.51 12.12
C GLY A 18 -9.28 7.01 11.85
N ALA A 19 -8.13 6.35 11.75
CA ALA A 19 -8.04 4.90 11.65
C ALA A 19 -8.14 4.19 13.01
N ASP A 20 -8.27 4.91 14.12
CA ASP A 20 -8.24 4.37 15.49
C ASP A 20 -6.97 3.51 15.74
N LEU A 21 -5.82 4.03 15.30
CA LEU A 21 -4.50 3.40 15.47
C LEU A 21 -3.63 4.12 16.51
N ILE A 22 -4.21 4.99 17.31
CA ILE A 22 -3.52 5.63 18.44
C ILE A 22 -4.23 5.25 19.75
N PRO A 23 -3.53 4.54 20.66
CA PRO A 23 -2.17 4.01 20.50
C PRO A 23 -2.10 2.85 19.49
N PHE A 24 -0.94 2.67 18.87
CA PHE A 24 -0.76 1.49 18.00
C PHE A 24 -1.02 0.19 18.75
N PRO A 25 -1.67 -0.80 18.12
CA PRO A 25 -1.76 -2.14 18.67
C PRO A 25 -0.37 -2.70 19.02
N LYS A 26 -0.28 -3.45 20.10
CA LYS A 26 0.97 -4.11 20.48
C LYS A 26 1.37 -5.12 19.39
N LYS A 27 2.56 -4.91 18.81
CA LYS A 27 3.11 -5.86 17.84
C LYS A 27 3.40 -7.20 18.49
N THR A 28 2.82 -8.25 17.93
CA THR A 28 3.10 -9.65 18.29
C THR A 28 4.02 -10.29 17.25
N PRO A 29 4.69 -11.43 17.54
CA PRO A 29 5.44 -12.17 16.54
C PRO A 29 4.55 -12.50 15.33
N LEU A 30 5.08 -12.34 14.12
CA LEU A 30 4.33 -12.57 12.86
C LEU A 30 3.95 -14.03 12.63
N LYS A 31 4.73 -14.98 13.16
CA LYS A 31 4.53 -16.43 13.05
C LYS A 31 4.15 -16.87 11.63
N PRO A 32 4.97 -16.57 10.61
CA PRO A 32 4.59 -16.82 9.23
C PRO A 32 4.39 -18.32 8.99
N ARG A 33 3.28 -18.65 8.33
CA ARG A 33 2.94 -19.98 7.85
C ARG A 33 3.00 -19.98 6.34
N TYR A 34 3.65 -20.96 5.74
CA TYR A 34 3.88 -21.04 4.31
C TYR A 34 3.21 -22.28 3.73
N SER A 35 2.65 -22.14 2.52
CA SER A 35 2.31 -23.27 1.67
C SER A 35 3.57 -23.92 1.08
N GLU A 36 3.40 -25.02 0.37
CA GLU A 36 4.44 -25.55 -0.50
C GLU A 36 4.86 -24.51 -1.55
N GLU A 37 6.15 -24.55 -1.90
CA GLU A 37 6.72 -23.67 -2.92
C GLU A 37 6.37 -24.18 -4.32
N ARG A 38 5.79 -23.31 -5.13
CA ARG A 38 5.56 -23.54 -6.56
C ARG A 38 6.65 -22.80 -7.34
N LYS A 39 7.41 -23.55 -8.14
CA LYS A 39 8.51 -23.01 -8.96
C LYS A 39 8.06 -22.84 -10.40
N TYR A 40 8.46 -21.73 -10.99
CA TYR A 40 8.20 -21.34 -12.37
C TYR A 40 9.48 -20.82 -13.02
N ASP A 41 9.43 -20.55 -14.32
CA ASP A 41 10.55 -19.94 -15.05
C ASP A 41 10.86 -18.55 -14.51
N GLY A 42 12.03 -18.42 -13.86
CA GLY A 42 12.57 -17.17 -13.33
C GLY A 42 12.02 -16.73 -11.97
N TYR A 43 11.08 -17.46 -11.36
CA TYR A 43 10.53 -17.10 -10.03
C TYR A 43 9.91 -18.30 -9.30
N SER A 44 9.63 -18.12 -8.02
CA SER A 44 8.80 -19.06 -7.24
C SER A 44 7.73 -18.31 -6.44
N VAL A 45 6.66 -19.02 -6.03
CA VAL A 45 5.55 -18.48 -5.24
C VAL A 45 5.22 -19.38 -4.06
N LYS A 46 4.97 -18.78 -2.90
CA LYS A 46 4.36 -19.43 -1.73
C LYS A 46 3.17 -18.61 -1.28
N ASN A 47 2.09 -19.25 -0.86
CA ASN A 47 1.09 -18.55 -0.07
C ASN A 47 1.61 -18.40 1.37
N VAL A 48 1.29 -17.29 2.00
CA VAL A 48 1.77 -16.95 3.33
C VAL A 48 0.61 -16.41 4.16
N ALA A 49 0.54 -16.84 5.42
CA ALA A 49 -0.31 -16.21 6.42
C ALA A 49 0.57 -15.70 7.56
N ILE A 50 0.44 -14.44 7.93
CA ILE A 50 1.15 -13.80 9.05
C ILE A 50 0.16 -13.32 10.10
N GLU A 51 0.48 -13.48 11.37
CA GLU A 51 -0.36 -13.00 12.48
C GLU A 51 -0.19 -11.48 12.64
N SER A 52 -1.20 -10.70 12.25
CA SER A 52 -1.17 -9.23 12.37
C SER A 52 -1.58 -8.75 13.77
N LEU A 53 -2.59 -9.38 14.34
CA LEU A 53 -3.04 -9.27 15.73
C LEU A 53 -3.24 -10.68 16.29
N PRO A 54 -3.33 -10.87 17.62
CA PRO A 54 -3.63 -12.18 18.18
C PRO A 54 -4.86 -12.83 17.57
N GLY A 55 -4.67 -13.94 16.85
CA GLY A 55 -5.75 -14.68 16.18
C GLY A 55 -6.24 -14.06 14.85
N VAL A 56 -5.70 -12.92 14.42
CA VAL A 56 -6.03 -12.29 13.13
C VAL A 56 -4.85 -12.44 12.17
N PHE A 57 -5.10 -13.01 11.00
CA PHE A 57 -4.08 -13.30 10.02
C PHE A 57 -4.26 -12.45 8.76
N VAL A 58 -3.14 -11.96 8.23
CA VAL A 58 -3.05 -11.44 6.86
C VAL A 58 -2.55 -12.57 5.98
N THR A 59 -3.27 -12.82 4.91
CA THR A 59 -2.89 -13.79 3.89
C THR A 59 -2.34 -13.11 2.66
N GLY A 60 -1.55 -13.81 1.88
CA GLY A 60 -0.94 -13.26 0.67
C GLY A 60 -0.14 -14.28 -0.10
N SER A 61 0.41 -13.83 -1.22
CA SER A 61 1.33 -14.59 -2.07
C SER A 61 2.70 -13.93 -2.06
N LEU A 62 3.72 -14.70 -1.67
CA LEU A 62 5.12 -14.27 -1.66
C LEU A 62 5.80 -14.76 -2.94
N TYR A 63 6.18 -13.83 -3.81
CA TYR A 63 6.92 -14.08 -5.03
C TYR A 63 8.41 -13.85 -4.77
N MET A 64 9.22 -14.82 -5.12
CA MET A 64 10.67 -14.78 -4.94
C MET A 64 11.37 -14.91 -6.30
N PRO A 65 12.43 -14.14 -6.57
CA PRO A 65 13.23 -14.34 -7.76
C PRO A 65 13.95 -15.68 -7.69
N GLU A 66 14.11 -16.36 -8.84
CA GLU A 66 14.89 -17.59 -8.92
C GLU A 66 16.34 -17.38 -8.50
N LYS A 67 16.95 -16.27 -8.97
CA LYS A 67 18.31 -15.88 -8.62
C LYS A 67 18.30 -14.93 -7.44
N LYS A 68 18.56 -15.47 -6.25
CA LYS A 68 18.71 -14.65 -5.04
C LYS A 68 19.99 -13.82 -5.11
N GLN A 69 19.86 -12.54 -4.76
CA GLN A 69 20.97 -11.61 -4.60
C GLN A 69 21.22 -11.37 -3.12
N GLU A 70 22.41 -10.89 -2.78
CA GLU A 70 22.78 -10.53 -1.40
C GLU A 70 21.89 -9.42 -0.83
N LYS A 71 21.44 -8.50 -1.71
CA LYS A 71 20.52 -7.41 -1.37
C LYS A 71 19.44 -7.29 -2.45
N MET A 72 18.19 -7.54 -2.08
CA MET A 72 17.04 -7.48 -2.98
C MET A 72 16.08 -6.37 -2.57
N ALA A 73 15.42 -5.76 -3.53
CA ALA A 73 14.29 -4.89 -3.26
C ALA A 73 13.11 -5.69 -2.69
N GLY A 74 12.42 -5.12 -1.71
CA GLY A 74 11.16 -5.65 -1.21
C GLY A 74 10.00 -4.82 -1.71
N ILE A 75 8.96 -5.44 -2.28
CA ILE A 75 7.79 -4.75 -2.82
C ILE A 75 6.52 -5.28 -2.14
N LEU A 76 5.73 -4.38 -1.57
CA LEU A 76 4.36 -4.66 -1.19
C LEU A 76 3.45 -4.38 -2.38
N SER A 77 2.61 -5.34 -2.75
CA SER A 77 1.66 -5.21 -3.85
C SER A 77 0.25 -5.44 -3.33
N THR A 78 -0.55 -4.38 -3.33
CA THR A 78 -1.95 -4.43 -2.93
C THR A 78 -2.85 -4.48 -4.16
N HIS A 79 -4.02 -5.10 -4.02
CA HIS A 79 -5.01 -5.20 -5.10
C HIS A 79 -6.16 -4.22 -4.89
N GLY A 80 -6.96 -4.00 -5.94
CA GLY A 80 -8.19 -3.19 -5.88
C GLY A 80 -9.43 -4.02 -5.51
N HIS A 81 -10.59 -3.36 -5.58
CA HIS A 81 -11.90 -3.92 -5.25
C HIS A 81 -12.57 -4.58 -6.44
N TRP A 82 -11.88 -5.38 -7.17
CA TRP A 82 -12.49 -6.11 -8.26
C TRP A 82 -12.41 -7.60 -8.00
N GLY A 83 -13.34 -8.29 -8.53
CA GLY A 83 -13.31 -9.72 -8.55
C GLY A 83 -14.67 -10.35 -8.62
N ASN A 84 -14.76 -11.25 -9.55
CA ASN A 84 -15.72 -12.31 -9.56
C ASN A 84 -15.16 -13.48 -8.73
N LYS A 85 -15.96 -14.52 -8.53
CA LYS A 85 -15.59 -15.68 -7.73
C LYS A 85 -14.27 -16.34 -8.17
N ASP A 86 -13.94 -16.29 -9.47
CA ASP A 86 -12.78 -16.96 -10.06
C ASP A 86 -11.64 -16.00 -10.44
N ASP A 87 -11.86 -14.68 -10.32
CA ASP A 87 -10.93 -13.60 -10.67
C ASP A 87 -10.94 -12.53 -9.57
N TYR A 88 -10.29 -12.79 -8.46
CA TYR A 88 -10.61 -12.19 -7.19
C TYR A 88 -9.36 -11.70 -6.46
N GLY A 89 -9.32 -10.40 -6.18
CA GLY A 89 -8.24 -9.80 -5.41
C GLY A 89 -6.84 -10.05 -6.00
N ARG A 90 -5.94 -10.61 -5.21
CA ARG A 90 -4.56 -10.92 -5.63
C ARG A 90 -4.46 -12.05 -6.66
N TYR A 91 -5.53 -12.82 -6.86
CA TYR A 91 -5.56 -13.93 -7.83
C TYR A 91 -5.88 -13.48 -9.26
N ARG A 92 -6.24 -12.20 -9.47
CA ARG A 92 -6.40 -11.64 -10.80
C ARG A 92 -5.11 -11.72 -11.60
N ASP A 93 -5.22 -11.98 -12.89
CA ASP A 93 -4.07 -12.11 -13.80
C ASP A 93 -3.18 -10.86 -13.81
N ASP A 94 -3.77 -9.67 -13.84
CA ASP A 94 -3.02 -8.41 -13.83
C ASP A 94 -2.23 -8.22 -12.54
N ALA A 95 -2.81 -8.57 -11.38
CA ALA A 95 -2.13 -8.52 -10.09
C ALA A 95 -0.97 -9.54 -10.04
N GLN A 96 -1.22 -10.77 -10.49
CA GLN A 96 -0.19 -11.81 -10.56
C GLN A 96 0.92 -11.43 -11.54
N ASN A 97 0.58 -10.99 -12.77
CA ASN A 97 1.56 -10.62 -13.79
C ASN A 97 2.47 -9.48 -13.35
N ARG A 98 1.93 -8.49 -12.61
CA ARG A 98 2.73 -7.43 -11.99
C ARG A 98 3.73 -8.00 -11.00
N CYS A 99 3.29 -8.88 -10.10
CA CYS A 99 4.18 -9.50 -9.09
C CYS A 99 5.24 -10.40 -9.74
N ILE A 100 4.86 -11.18 -10.76
CA ILE A 100 5.76 -12.03 -11.54
C ILE A 100 6.83 -11.18 -12.22
N SER A 101 6.44 -10.07 -12.84
CA SER A 101 7.36 -9.15 -13.52
C SER A 101 8.40 -8.60 -12.55
N PHE A 102 8.00 -8.12 -11.37
CA PHE A 102 8.93 -7.66 -10.35
C PHE A 102 9.84 -8.78 -9.83
N ALA A 103 9.31 -9.99 -9.63
CA ALA A 103 10.13 -11.12 -9.20
C ALA A 103 11.17 -11.50 -10.25
N LYS A 104 10.80 -11.54 -11.53
CA LYS A 104 11.74 -11.78 -12.64
C LYS A 104 12.80 -10.67 -12.76
N MET A 105 12.48 -9.45 -12.34
CA MET A 105 13.46 -8.32 -12.25
C MET A 105 14.35 -8.40 -11.01
N GLY A 106 14.17 -9.41 -10.14
CA GLY A 106 15.02 -9.65 -8.97
C GLY A 106 14.49 -9.07 -7.65
N ALA A 107 13.25 -8.60 -7.60
CA ALA A 107 12.63 -8.14 -6.37
C ALA A 107 11.88 -9.29 -5.64
N VAL A 108 11.78 -9.19 -4.33
CA VAL A 108 10.85 -10.00 -3.52
C VAL A 108 9.54 -9.25 -3.41
N VAL A 109 8.42 -9.91 -3.73
CA VAL A 109 7.11 -9.25 -3.74
C VAL A 109 6.15 -9.97 -2.80
N PHE A 110 5.52 -9.23 -1.91
CA PHE A 110 4.42 -9.73 -1.09
C PHE A 110 3.11 -9.08 -1.52
N ALA A 111 2.29 -9.87 -2.22
CA ALA A 111 0.92 -9.50 -2.59
C ALA A 111 -0.01 -9.99 -1.49
N TYR A 112 -0.47 -9.09 -0.61
CA TYR A 112 -1.34 -9.46 0.51
C TYR A 112 -2.79 -9.09 0.25
N ASP A 113 -3.69 -9.84 0.88
CA ASP A 113 -5.13 -9.65 0.74
C ASP A 113 -5.60 -8.40 1.47
N MET A 114 -6.50 -7.69 0.83
CA MET A 114 -7.34 -6.71 1.50
C MET A 114 -8.34 -7.40 2.44
N VAL A 115 -8.78 -6.70 3.46
CA VAL A 115 -9.79 -7.19 4.40
C VAL A 115 -11.05 -7.64 3.64
N GLY A 116 -11.48 -8.86 3.90
CA GLY A 116 -12.64 -9.47 3.24
C GLY A 116 -12.35 -10.14 1.90
N TYR A 117 -11.07 -10.18 1.46
CA TYR A 117 -10.63 -10.87 0.25
C TYR A 117 -9.73 -12.05 0.57
N GLY A 118 -9.59 -12.96 -0.39
CA GLY A 118 -8.79 -14.17 -0.24
C GLY A 118 -9.17 -14.97 0.99
N GLU A 119 -8.20 -15.60 1.62
CA GLU A 119 -8.42 -16.41 2.82
C GLU A 119 -8.84 -15.58 4.05
N MET A 120 -8.67 -14.25 4.03
CA MET A 120 -9.27 -13.38 5.07
C MET A 120 -10.79 -13.38 4.98
N GLY A 121 -11.37 -13.35 3.76
CA GLY A 121 -12.81 -13.48 3.54
C GLY A 121 -13.33 -14.85 3.98
N GLU A 122 -12.60 -15.92 3.67
CA GLU A 122 -12.92 -17.28 4.11
C GLU A 122 -12.89 -17.42 5.64
N ALA A 123 -12.04 -16.66 6.33
CA ALA A 123 -11.97 -16.59 7.79
C ALA A 123 -13.09 -15.74 8.43
N GLY A 124 -14.02 -15.21 7.61
CA GLY A 124 -15.20 -14.48 8.08
C GLY A 124 -15.03 -12.96 8.16
N TRP A 125 -13.96 -12.39 7.62
CA TRP A 125 -13.83 -10.94 7.49
C TRP A 125 -14.68 -10.44 6.32
N GLU A 126 -15.48 -9.41 6.58
CA GLU A 126 -16.27 -8.74 5.54
C GLU A 126 -15.57 -7.45 5.09
N HIS A 127 -15.56 -7.22 3.78
CA HIS A 127 -14.92 -6.04 3.19
C HIS A 127 -15.55 -4.71 3.64
N HIS A 128 -16.86 -4.70 3.86
CA HIS A 128 -17.62 -3.53 4.32
C HIS A 128 -17.73 -3.42 5.85
N HIS A 129 -16.97 -4.23 6.60
CA HIS A 129 -16.97 -4.14 8.05
C HIS A 129 -16.53 -2.74 8.52
N PRO A 130 -17.18 -2.14 9.54
CA PRO A 130 -16.82 -0.78 10.01
C PRO A 130 -15.36 -0.59 10.41
N LEU A 131 -14.68 -1.66 10.83
CA LEU A 131 -13.27 -1.65 11.18
C LEU A 131 -12.34 -1.98 10.01
N ALA A 132 -12.86 -2.10 8.78
CA ALA A 132 -12.07 -2.55 7.63
C ALA A 132 -10.87 -1.61 7.37
N PHE A 133 -11.05 -0.29 7.43
CA PHE A 133 -9.96 0.67 7.25
C PHE A 133 -8.85 0.50 8.31
N LYS A 134 -9.21 0.44 9.58
CA LYS A 134 -8.29 0.21 10.70
C LYS A 134 -7.48 -1.06 10.50
N GLN A 135 -8.19 -2.17 10.28
CA GLN A 135 -7.56 -3.47 10.10
C GLN A 135 -6.68 -3.51 8.85
N GLN A 136 -7.14 -2.91 7.74
CA GLN A 136 -6.41 -2.86 6.48
C GLN A 136 -5.08 -2.09 6.63
N LEU A 137 -5.12 -0.91 7.24
CA LEU A 137 -3.92 -0.10 7.42
C LEU A 137 -2.94 -0.76 8.41
N TRP A 138 -3.46 -1.40 9.48
CA TRP A 138 -2.64 -2.19 10.38
C TRP A 138 -2.01 -3.40 9.66
N ASN A 139 -2.77 -4.10 8.85
CA ASN A 139 -2.28 -5.21 8.04
C ASN A 139 -1.17 -4.77 7.07
N SER A 140 -1.29 -3.58 6.49
CA SER A 140 -0.25 -2.99 5.64
C SER A 140 1.06 -2.77 6.40
N ILE A 141 0.99 -2.24 7.64
CA ILE A 141 2.16 -2.08 8.52
C ILE A 141 2.78 -3.45 8.85
N ARG A 142 1.96 -4.46 9.16
CA ARG A 142 2.45 -5.80 9.50
C ARG A 142 3.02 -6.54 8.28
N SER A 143 2.47 -6.31 7.10
CA SER A 143 3.02 -6.80 5.83
C SER A 143 4.39 -6.18 5.53
N LEU A 144 4.57 -4.90 5.87
CA LEU A 144 5.87 -4.23 5.81
C LEU A 144 6.86 -4.81 6.82
N ASP A 145 6.42 -5.10 8.06
CA ASP A 145 7.23 -5.81 9.05
C ASP A 145 7.66 -7.19 8.52
N PHE A 146 6.76 -7.90 7.85
CA PHE A 146 7.03 -9.23 7.29
C PHE A 146 8.08 -9.18 6.19
N ILE A 147 7.90 -8.34 5.16
CA ILE A 147 8.86 -8.31 4.06
C ILE A 147 10.25 -7.89 4.53
N LEU A 148 10.34 -6.96 5.48
CA LEU A 148 11.59 -6.53 6.11
C LEU A 148 12.24 -7.60 6.99
N SER A 149 11.49 -8.61 7.44
CA SER A 149 12.02 -9.73 8.21
C SER A 149 12.65 -10.84 7.37
N LEU A 150 12.45 -10.80 6.05
CA LEU A 150 12.99 -11.79 5.13
C LEU A 150 14.50 -11.59 4.91
N GLU A 151 15.21 -12.69 4.70
CA GLU A 151 16.64 -12.65 4.40
C GLU A 151 16.92 -11.88 3.09
N ASN A 152 18.03 -11.17 3.08
CA ASN A 152 18.54 -10.45 1.90
C ASN A 152 17.63 -9.32 1.37
N ILE A 153 16.66 -8.86 2.14
CA ILE A 153 15.92 -7.64 1.80
C ILE A 153 16.76 -6.42 2.20
N ASP A 154 16.93 -5.51 1.24
CA ASP A 154 17.54 -4.21 1.48
C ASP A 154 16.49 -3.24 2.04
N PRO A 155 16.58 -2.79 3.29
CA PRO A 155 15.61 -1.88 3.89
C PRO A 155 15.58 -0.49 3.20
N GLU A 156 16.61 -0.14 2.45
CA GLU A 156 16.65 1.09 1.65
C GLU A 156 16.00 0.94 0.26
N ARG A 157 15.52 -0.26 -0.08
CA ARG A 157 14.89 -0.58 -1.37
C ARG A 157 13.50 -1.19 -1.19
N ILE A 158 12.67 -0.55 -0.38
CA ILE A 158 11.29 -0.96 -0.11
C ILE A 158 10.32 -0.12 -0.94
N GLY A 159 9.58 -0.78 -1.82
CA GLY A 159 8.51 -0.18 -2.61
C GLY A 159 7.12 -0.63 -2.19
N VAL A 160 6.12 0.21 -2.45
CA VAL A 160 4.72 -0.16 -2.33
C VAL A 160 3.95 0.31 -3.57
N THR A 161 3.08 -0.56 -4.09
CA THR A 161 2.24 -0.27 -5.25
C THR A 161 0.91 -1.00 -5.16
N GLY A 162 -0.11 -0.46 -5.77
CA GLY A 162 -1.43 -1.07 -5.85
C GLY A 162 -2.41 -0.16 -6.55
N ALA A 163 -3.46 -0.74 -7.09
CA ALA A 163 -4.47 -0.03 -7.85
C ALA A 163 -5.78 0.13 -7.09
N SER A 164 -6.51 1.22 -7.31
CA SER A 164 -7.81 1.51 -6.67
C SER A 164 -7.67 1.48 -5.15
N GLY A 165 -8.42 0.66 -4.41
CA GLY A 165 -8.22 0.48 -2.97
C GLY A 165 -6.80 0.10 -2.58
N GLY A 166 -6.09 -0.65 -3.42
CA GLY A 166 -4.65 -0.89 -3.26
C GLY A 166 -3.82 0.37 -3.43
N GLY A 167 -4.25 1.31 -4.27
CA GLY A 167 -3.67 2.64 -4.40
C GLY A 167 -3.84 3.45 -3.11
N THR A 168 -5.02 3.38 -2.47
CA THR A 168 -5.24 3.97 -1.15
C THR A 168 -4.25 3.43 -0.13
N GLN A 169 -4.11 2.11 -0.02
CA GLN A 169 -3.14 1.52 0.92
C GLN A 169 -1.70 1.92 0.60
N THR A 170 -1.38 2.10 -0.68
CA THR A 170 -0.06 2.55 -1.14
C THR A 170 0.30 3.91 -0.58
N PHE A 171 -0.52 4.94 -0.79
CA PHE A 171 -0.18 6.28 -0.29
C PHE A 171 -0.43 6.43 1.22
N MET A 172 -1.41 5.73 1.80
CA MET A 172 -1.65 5.76 3.25
C MET A 172 -0.47 5.15 4.03
N LEU A 173 -0.02 3.96 3.64
CA LEU A 173 1.16 3.34 4.27
C LEU A 173 2.40 4.21 4.07
N THR A 174 2.61 4.75 2.88
CA THR A 174 3.73 5.66 2.59
C THR A 174 3.69 6.89 3.50
N ALA A 175 2.51 7.45 3.75
CA ALA A 175 2.37 8.64 4.58
C ALA A 175 2.73 8.39 6.05
N ILE A 176 2.39 7.22 6.60
CA ILE A 176 2.56 6.95 8.05
C ILE A 176 3.81 6.15 8.40
N ASP A 177 4.49 5.53 7.42
CA ASP A 177 5.66 4.67 7.66
C ASP A 177 6.84 5.04 6.74
N ASP A 178 7.88 5.61 7.33
CA ASP A 178 9.06 6.10 6.60
C ASP A 178 9.99 4.96 6.11
N ARG A 179 9.72 3.71 6.44
CA ARG A 179 10.40 2.54 5.90
C ARG A 179 10.04 2.27 4.44
N VAL A 180 8.90 2.76 3.96
CA VAL A 180 8.58 2.77 2.52
C VAL A 180 9.50 3.78 1.85
N LYS A 181 10.23 3.36 0.81
CA LYS A 181 11.22 4.19 0.10
C LYS A 181 10.72 4.69 -1.26
N VAL A 182 9.81 3.95 -1.89
CA VAL A 182 9.20 4.30 -3.17
C VAL A 182 7.70 4.03 -3.12
N SER A 183 6.90 4.98 -3.59
CA SER A 183 5.43 4.88 -3.62
C SER A 183 4.91 4.96 -5.05
N VAL A 184 4.07 3.99 -5.44
CA VAL A 184 3.46 3.96 -6.78
C VAL A 184 1.96 3.68 -6.67
N PRO A 185 1.14 4.67 -6.22
CA PRO A 185 -0.31 4.52 -6.22
C PRO A 185 -0.88 4.57 -7.64
N VAL A 186 -1.75 3.61 -7.95
CA VAL A 186 -2.37 3.46 -9.27
C VAL A 186 -3.86 3.77 -9.18
N VAL A 187 -4.34 4.68 -10.01
CA VAL A 187 -5.74 5.11 -10.21
C VAL A 187 -6.52 5.38 -8.92
N MET A 188 -5.92 6.12 -7.98
CA MET A 188 -6.58 6.45 -6.72
C MET A 188 -6.26 7.85 -6.17
N VAL A 189 -5.18 8.51 -6.60
CA VAL A 189 -4.86 9.85 -6.10
C VAL A 189 -5.73 10.88 -6.81
N SER A 190 -6.74 11.39 -6.12
CA SER A 190 -7.69 12.37 -6.63
C SER A 190 -8.01 13.41 -5.57
N ALA A 191 -8.21 14.66 -5.99
CA ALA A 191 -8.59 15.76 -5.11
C ALA A 191 -10.07 15.71 -4.68
N HIS A 192 -10.92 14.99 -5.42
CA HIS A 192 -12.37 15.00 -5.25
C HIS A 192 -12.98 13.61 -5.01
N PHE A 193 -12.23 12.54 -5.19
CA PHE A 193 -12.67 11.17 -4.94
C PHE A 193 -11.78 10.52 -3.88
N PHE A 194 -12.37 9.95 -2.84
CA PHE A 194 -11.64 9.41 -1.68
C PHE A 194 -11.77 7.90 -1.56
N GLY A 195 -12.54 7.26 -2.41
CA GLY A 195 -12.80 5.84 -2.42
C GLY A 195 -14.29 5.50 -2.34
N GLY A 196 -14.61 4.26 -2.67
CA GLY A 196 -15.99 3.76 -2.76
C GLY A 196 -16.46 2.98 -1.54
N CYS A 197 -15.60 2.68 -0.58
CA CYS A 197 -15.93 1.87 0.59
C CYS A 197 -15.16 2.31 1.85
N VAL A 198 -15.54 1.72 2.98
CA VAL A 198 -14.94 2.04 4.31
C VAL A 198 -13.45 1.69 4.41
N CYS A 199 -12.93 0.81 3.57
CA CYS A 199 -11.51 0.47 3.56
C CYS A 199 -10.65 1.50 2.83
N GLU A 200 -11.25 2.44 2.13
CA GLU A 200 -10.59 3.49 1.35
C GLU A 200 -10.75 4.87 1.97
N SER A 201 -11.94 5.18 2.46
CA SER A 201 -12.34 6.54 2.84
C SER A 201 -12.95 6.64 4.22
N GLY A 202 -12.33 6.07 5.22
CA GLY A 202 -12.78 6.31 6.60
C GLY A 202 -12.91 7.83 6.83
N MET A 203 -14.15 8.37 7.01
CA MET A 203 -14.39 9.81 7.14
C MET A 203 -13.52 10.48 8.19
N PRO A 204 -13.27 9.88 9.39
CA PRO A 204 -12.36 10.48 10.35
C PRO A 204 -10.93 10.65 9.85
N VAL A 205 -10.50 9.85 8.86
CA VAL A 205 -9.15 9.93 8.26
C VAL A 205 -8.99 11.16 7.38
N HIS A 206 -10.02 11.50 6.59
CA HIS A 206 -10.00 12.64 5.69
C HIS A 206 -10.50 13.91 6.36
N LYS A 207 -11.42 13.80 7.33
CA LYS A 207 -12.01 14.94 8.00
C LYS A 207 -12.50 14.59 9.41
N ASN A 208 -12.09 15.39 10.39
CA ASN A 208 -12.64 15.43 11.74
C ASN A 208 -12.74 16.89 12.22
N GLU A 209 -12.98 17.12 13.51
CA GLU A 209 -13.12 18.47 14.06
C GLU A 209 -11.84 19.32 13.91
N ASN A 210 -10.67 18.71 13.91
CA ASN A 210 -9.37 19.37 13.95
C ASN A 210 -8.59 19.27 12.63
N HIS A 211 -9.11 18.53 11.65
CA HIS A 211 -8.34 18.14 10.48
C HIS A 211 -9.26 17.94 9.27
N GLN A 212 -8.78 18.38 8.12
CA GLN A 212 -9.34 18.05 6.80
C GLN A 212 -8.19 17.89 5.82
N THR A 213 -8.23 16.84 5.01
CA THR A 213 -7.25 16.54 3.97
C THR A 213 -7.91 15.85 2.77
N ASN A 214 -7.12 15.52 1.76
CA ASN A 214 -7.53 14.73 0.61
C ASN A 214 -6.38 13.81 0.17
N ASN A 215 -6.65 12.91 -0.78
CA ASN A 215 -5.68 11.92 -1.24
C ASN A 215 -4.43 12.57 -1.86
N VAL A 216 -4.54 13.78 -2.43
CA VAL A 216 -3.41 14.50 -3.02
C VAL A 216 -2.42 14.96 -1.97
N GLU A 217 -2.91 15.58 -0.87
CA GLU A 217 -2.05 15.96 0.25
C GLU A 217 -1.41 14.72 0.92
N ILE A 218 -2.18 13.64 1.09
CA ILE A 218 -1.67 12.40 1.69
C ILE A 218 -0.56 11.80 0.81
N ALA A 219 -0.76 11.71 -0.50
CA ALA A 219 0.27 11.21 -1.42
C ALA A 219 1.52 12.11 -1.44
N ALA A 220 1.35 13.43 -1.34
CA ALA A 220 2.45 14.39 -1.30
C ALA A 220 3.37 14.23 -0.06
N ILE A 221 2.92 13.55 1.00
CA ILE A 221 3.75 13.20 2.17
C ILE A 221 4.89 12.25 1.79
N ALA A 222 4.82 11.59 0.65
CA ALA A 222 5.94 10.80 0.14
C ALA A 222 7.24 11.63 0.05
N ALA A 223 7.16 12.93 -0.28
CA ALA A 223 8.33 13.80 -0.38
C ALA A 223 9.19 13.80 0.90
N PRO A 224 10.52 13.61 0.81
CA PRO A 224 11.37 13.63 -0.39
C PRO A 224 11.60 12.26 -1.08
N ARG A 225 10.87 11.21 -0.70
CA ARG A 225 10.97 9.85 -1.27
C ARG A 225 10.32 9.82 -2.65
N PRO A 226 10.82 9.03 -3.63
CA PRO A 226 10.25 8.91 -4.97
C PRO A 226 8.76 8.55 -4.96
N LEU A 227 8.00 9.23 -5.83
CA LEU A 227 6.57 9.01 -6.04
C LEU A 227 6.28 8.96 -7.54
N LEU A 228 5.62 7.89 -8.00
CA LEU A 228 5.06 7.80 -9.33
C LEU A 228 3.53 7.71 -9.22
N LEU A 229 2.81 8.66 -9.78
CA LEU A 229 1.36 8.60 -9.93
C LEU A 229 1.01 7.89 -11.23
N VAL A 230 0.21 6.84 -11.16
CA VAL A 230 -0.37 6.21 -12.35
C VAL A 230 -1.84 6.59 -12.40
N SER A 231 -2.26 7.25 -13.48
CA SER A 231 -3.62 7.77 -13.66
C SER A 231 -4.28 7.17 -14.90
N ASP A 232 -5.61 7.28 -14.97
CA ASP A 232 -6.40 6.90 -16.15
C ASP A 232 -7.20 8.11 -16.63
N GLY A 233 -7.21 8.31 -17.95
CA GLY A 233 -7.90 9.43 -18.57
C GLY A 233 -9.42 9.35 -18.52
N ASP A 234 -9.97 8.22 -18.12
CA ASP A 234 -11.41 7.94 -18.18
C ASP A 234 -12.05 7.67 -16.81
N ASP A 235 -11.26 7.77 -15.72
CA ASP A 235 -11.74 7.57 -14.35
C ASP A 235 -11.65 8.84 -13.48
N TRP A 236 -11.78 8.68 -12.17
CA TRP A 236 -11.66 9.76 -11.17
C TRP A 236 -10.26 10.36 -11.06
N THR A 237 -9.24 9.77 -11.70
CA THR A 237 -7.88 10.30 -11.77
C THR A 237 -7.56 11.09 -13.05
N LYS A 238 -8.54 11.27 -13.93
CA LYS A 238 -8.38 12.00 -15.21
C LYS A 238 -7.84 13.42 -15.09
N ASN A 239 -7.99 14.04 -13.94
CA ASN A 239 -7.50 15.39 -13.69
C ASN A 239 -6.03 15.43 -13.23
N THR A 240 -5.38 14.28 -13.02
CA THR A 240 -3.99 14.19 -12.52
C THR A 240 -3.05 15.14 -13.24
N PRO A 241 -3.03 15.26 -14.60
CA PRO A 241 -2.08 16.15 -15.28
C PRO A 241 -2.22 17.63 -14.93
N VAL A 242 -3.44 18.08 -14.62
CA VAL A 242 -3.76 19.52 -14.50
C VAL A 242 -4.15 19.96 -13.09
N VAL A 243 -4.45 19.03 -12.19
CA VAL A 243 -4.87 19.32 -10.81
C VAL A 243 -3.93 18.68 -9.79
N GLU A 244 -3.88 17.35 -9.74
CA GLU A 244 -3.22 16.62 -8.67
C GLU A 244 -1.70 16.69 -8.78
N PHE A 245 -1.16 16.37 -9.96
CA PHE A 245 0.28 16.35 -10.19
C PHE A 245 0.95 17.72 -9.99
N PRO A 246 0.45 18.85 -10.54
CA PRO A 246 1.06 20.15 -10.31
C PRO A 246 1.15 20.53 -8.83
N HIS A 247 0.14 20.19 -8.02
CA HIS A 247 0.17 20.42 -6.57
C HIS A 247 1.25 19.58 -5.89
N ILE A 248 1.30 18.27 -6.19
CA ILE A 248 2.31 17.37 -5.61
C ILE A 248 3.71 17.78 -6.06
N GLN A 249 3.91 18.08 -7.34
CA GLN A 249 5.19 18.54 -7.88
C GLN A 249 5.68 19.81 -7.17
N TYR A 250 4.78 20.75 -6.89
CA TYR A 250 5.10 21.93 -6.11
C TYR A 250 5.64 21.59 -4.71
N ILE A 251 5.04 20.62 -4.02
CA ILE A 251 5.53 20.13 -2.73
C ILE A 251 6.93 19.51 -2.87
N PHE A 252 7.16 18.67 -3.88
CA PHE A 252 8.48 18.09 -4.14
C PHE A 252 9.52 19.17 -4.44
N LYS A 253 9.15 20.22 -5.18
CA LYS A 253 9.99 21.40 -5.39
C LYS A 253 10.31 22.15 -4.11
N LEU A 254 9.33 22.37 -3.22
CA LEU A 254 9.57 22.96 -1.90
C LEU A 254 10.54 22.13 -1.05
N MET A 255 10.55 20.81 -1.23
CA MET A 255 11.47 19.91 -0.55
C MET A 255 12.85 19.84 -1.23
N GLY A 256 13.02 20.42 -2.42
CA GLY A 256 14.27 20.43 -3.18
C GLY A 256 14.54 19.15 -3.98
N VAL A 257 13.49 18.42 -4.31
CA VAL A 257 13.57 17.10 -4.99
C VAL A 257 12.50 16.94 -6.08
N GLU A 258 12.26 17.99 -6.85
CA GLU A 258 11.21 18.04 -7.89
C GLU A 258 11.31 16.89 -8.91
N ASN A 259 12.52 16.41 -9.18
CA ASN A 259 12.80 15.29 -10.09
C ASN A 259 12.46 13.90 -9.49
N ARG A 260 11.93 13.83 -8.29
CA ARG A 260 11.54 12.56 -7.63
C ARG A 260 10.04 12.30 -7.67
N VAL A 261 9.29 13.08 -8.43
CA VAL A 261 7.86 12.83 -8.67
C VAL A 261 7.59 12.86 -10.16
N GLU A 262 6.84 11.85 -10.60
CA GLU A 262 6.40 11.69 -11.99
C GLU A 262 4.94 11.22 -12.02
N TYR A 263 4.29 11.33 -13.19
CA TYR A 263 2.99 10.71 -13.45
C TYR A 263 2.96 10.09 -14.86
N VAL A 264 2.13 9.11 -15.05
CA VAL A 264 1.83 8.45 -16.32
C VAL A 264 0.34 8.16 -16.42
#